data_243b24be2e85a7c1f9f5f67383a7f85b
#
_entry.id   243b24be2e85a7c1f9f5f67383a7f85b
#
_cell.length_a   1.000
_cell.length_b   1.000
_cell.length_c   1.000
_cell.angle_alpha   90.00
_cell.angle_beta   90.00
_cell.angle_gamma   90.00
#
_symmetry.space_group_name_H-M   'P 1'
#
loop_
_entity.id
_entity.type
_entity.pdbx_description
1 polymer ?
#
loop_
_entity_poly.entity_id
_entity_poly.type
_entity_poly.pdbx_seq_one_letter_code
_entity_poly.pdbx_strand_id
1 'polypeptide(L)'
;NRSNASLQDWVLDPVLLDLNADDLMNTLREGPRDISFAVPVGAGKNIVLELTQFEVASEGFQVHTASGQETITGPTGLFYTGMVEGDPNSIATLSLFGNQLRMIIGDRASTYVLGKMQDDSGQYVLFDERKLLREEASWDCHTVDTPLPPATEKPKTSDNRMMEGGGCVKVYVETEFQVYTDHSNSLLAVTNYIMGIMAESIIAYRNIEVNMEVSEIFVWDVADPYSDEDDEDATGAVLDEFIAMRPAFNGDLAHLIT
;
A
#
# COMPACT_ATOMS: atom_id res chain seq x y z
N ASN A 1 -15.64 -13.84 15.11
CA ASN A 1 -15.89 -15.21 14.65
C ASN A 1 -15.48 -15.35 13.20
N ARG A 2 -14.17 -15.46 12.93
CA ARG A 2 -13.67 -15.82 11.60
C ARG A 2 -14.14 -17.25 11.32
N SER A 3 -14.98 -17.41 10.31
CA SER A 3 -15.51 -18.70 9.85
C SER A 3 -14.33 -19.58 9.39
N ASN A 4 -14.41 -20.90 9.64
CA ASN A 4 -13.54 -21.95 9.10
C ASN A 4 -13.74 -22.09 7.55
N ALA A 5 -13.81 -21.01 6.82
CA ALA A 5 -13.87 -21.04 5.37
C ALA A 5 -12.51 -21.47 4.84
N SER A 6 -12.48 -22.49 3.99
CA SER A 6 -11.22 -22.91 3.36
C SER A 6 -10.78 -21.84 2.36
N LEU A 7 -9.46 -21.76 2.06
CA LEU A 7 -8.93 -20.83 1.06
C LEU A 7 -9.67 -20.95 -0.29
N GLN A 8 -10.11 -22.14 -0.64
CA GLN A 8 -10.87 -22.45 -1.84
C GLN A 8 -12.29 -21.85 -1.86
N ASP A 9 -12.81 -21.43 -0.72
CA ASP A 9 -14.09 -20.72 -0.64
C ASP A 9 -13.94 -19.24 -1.04
N TRP A 10 -12.70 -18.76 -1.14
CA TRP A 10 -12.38 -17.36 -1.41
C TRP A 10 -11.76 -17.14 -2.78
N VAL A 11 -10.98 -18.11 -3.27
CA VAL A 11 -10.23 -17.95 -4.53
C VAL A 11 -10.09 -19.30 -5.26
N LEU A 12 -10.20 -19.27 -6.59
CA LEU A 12 -9.94 -20.45 -7.45
C LEU A 12 -8.44 -20.61 -7.74
N ASP A 13 -7.97 -21.85 -7.67
CA ASP A 13 -6.59 -22.24 -8.01
C ASP A 13 -5.48 -21.42 -7.30
N PRO A 14 -5.57 -21.22 -5.97
CA PRO A 14 -4.51 -20.53 -5.25
C PRO A 14 -3.23 -21.38 -5.26
N VAL A 15 -2.08 -20.72 -5.30
CA VAL A 15 -0.77 -21.37 -5.17
C VAL A 15 -0.23 -21.11 -3.77
N LEU A 16 -0.06 -22.16 -2.99
CA LEU A 16 0.57 -22.07 -1.67
C LEU A 16 2.09 -22.14 -1.83
N LEU A 17 2.79 -21.24 -1.18
CA LEU A 17 4.24 -21.09 -1.23
C LEU A 17 4.83 -21.13 0.16
N ASP A 18 5.91 -21.90 0.33
CA ASP A 18 6.75 -21.85 1.51
C ASP A 18 7.97 -20.97 1.19
N LEU A 19 8.13 -19.90 1.95
CA LEU A 19 9.29 -19.02 1.83
C LEU A 19 10.41 -19.48 2.75
N ASN A 20 11.62 -19.45 2.22
CA ASN A 20 12.81 -19.60 3.04
C ASN A 20 13.05 -18.28 3.81
N ALA A 21 12.72 -18.28 5.11
CA ALA A 21 12.85 -17.12 5.96
C ALA A 21 14.31 -16.63 6.07
N ASP A 22 15.29 -17.54 6.01
CA ASP A 22 16.71 -17.20 6.10
C ASP A 22 17.16 -16.44 4.83
N ASP A 23 16.73 -16.88 3.66
CA ASP A 23 17.05 -16.20 2.39
C ASP A 23 16.40 -14.82 2.35
N LEU A 24 15.16 -14.70 2.81
CA LEU A 24 14.46 -13.43 2.92
C LEU A 24 15.21 -12.47 3.86
N MET A 25 15.60 -12.93 5.04
CA MET A 25 16.34 -12.14 6.02
C MET A 25 17.73 -11.74 5.52
N ASN A 26 18.38 -12.59 4.73
CA ASN A 26 19.67 -12.26 4.09
C ASN A 26 19.47 -11.15 3.05
N THR A 27 18.45 -11.26 2.19
CA THR A 27 18.10 -10.23 1.20
C THR A 27 17.85 -8.89 1.88
N LEU A 28 17.07 -8.87 2.98
CA LEU A 28 16.81 -7.66 3.76
C LEU A 28 18.09 -7.04 4.34
N ARG A 29 19.02 -7.87 4.80
CA ARG A 29 20.28 -7.41 5.38
C ARG A 29 21.22 -6.83 4.34
N GLU A 30 21.29 -7.42 3.15
CA GLU A 30 22.15 -6.99 2.05
C GLU A 30 21.58 -5.78 1.33
N GLY A 31 20.24 -5.63 1.27
CA GLY A 31 19.54 -4.52 0.64
C GLY A 31 19.98 -4.26 -0.80
N PRO A 32 20.05 -5.29 -1.69
CA PRO A 32 20.55 -5.12 -3.04
C PRO A 32 19.67 -4.16 -3.82
N ARG A 33 20.29 -3.30 -4.64
CA ARG A 33 19.55 -2.33 -5.46
C ARG A 33 18.66 -2.99 -6.50
N ASP A 34 19.18 -4.04 -7.15
CA ASP A 34 18.50 -4.75 -8.22
C ASP A 34 18.42 -6.22 -7.86
N ILE A 35 17.24 -6.83 -8.07
CA ILE A 35 16.99 -8.24 -7.80
C ILE A 35 16.26 -8.88 -8.98
N SER A 36 16.52 -10.15 -9.22
CA SER A 36 15.77 -10.96 -10.18
C SER A 36 15.49 -12.34 -9.59
N PHE A 37 14.27 -12.79 -9.69
CA PHE A 37 13.87 -14.12 -9.21
C PHE A 37 12.62 -14.64 -9.92
N ALA A 38 12.41 -15.96 -9.84
CA ALA A 38 11.26 -16.62 -10.42
C ALA A 38 10.16 -16.83 -9.37
N VAL A 39 8.93 -16.50 -9.75
CA VAL A 39 7.71 -16.71 -8.96
C VAL A 39 6.88 -17.82 -9.62
N PRO A 40 6.58 -18.92 -8.92
CA PRO A 40 5.70 -19.95 -9.43
C PRO A 40 4.23 -19.47 -9.39
N VAL A 41 3.59 -19.40 -10.55
CA VAL A 41 2.19 -18.94 -10.69
C VAL A 41 1.19 -20.08 -10.92
N GLY A 42 1.59 -21.29 -10.61
CA GLY A 42 0.76 -22.49 -10.78
C GLY A 42 0.91 -23.16 -12.14
N ALA A 43 0.30 -24.35 -12.27
CA ALA A 43 0.35 -25.17 -13.49
C ALA A 43 1.77 -25.42 -14.05
N GLY A 44 2.79 -25.43 -13.18
CA GLY A 44 4.20 -25.60 -13.57
C GLY A 44 4.81 -24.39 -14.29
N LYS A 45 4.17 -23.23 -14.25
CA LYS A 45 4.66 -21.99 -14.85
C LYS A 45 5.36 -21.12 -13.81
N ASN A 46 6.44 -20.48 -14.23
CA ASN A 46 7.12 -19.45 -13.46
C ASN A 46 7.10 -18.14 -14.24
N ILE A 47 7.02 -17.03 -13.49
CA ILE A 47 7.22 -15.67 -13.99
C ILE A 47 8.55 -15.20 -13.41
N VAL A 48 9.45 -14.67 -14.24
CA VAL A 48 10.69 -14.05 -13.78
C VAL A 48 10.45 -12.57 -13.63
N LEU A 49 10.81 -12.02 -12.48
CA LEU A 49 10.70 -10.60 -12.18
C LEU A 49 12.08 -9.95 -12.21
N GLU A 50 12.15 -8.77 -12.79
CA GLU A 50 13.31 -7.88 -12.75
C GLU A 50 12.91 -6.61 -11.99
N LEU A 51 13.45 -6.44 -10.80
CA LEU A 51 13.02 -5.40 -9.87
C LEU A 51 14.20 -4.54 -9.42
N THR A 52 13.93 -3.24 -9.25
CA THR A 52 14.86 -2.24 -8.72
C THR A 52 14.27 -1.61 -7.46
N GLN A 53 15.11 -1.40 -6.45
CA GLN A 53 14.71 -0.76 -5.21
C GLN A 53 14.27 0.69 -5.45
N PHE A 54 13.23 1.12 -4.72
CA PHE A 54 12.76 2.50 -4.73
C PHE A 54 12.38 2.96 -3.31
N GLU A 55 12.35 4.27 -3.13
CA GLU A 55 11.95 4.88 -1.86
C GLU A 55 10.44 5.14 -1.84
N VAL A 56 9.81 4.79 -0.71
CA VAL A 56 8.38 5.04 -0.42
C VAL A 56 8.25 6.21 0.55
N ALA A 57 9.18 6.34 1.49
CA ALA A 57 9.20 7.37 2.50
C ALA A 57 9.98 8.60 2.05
N SER A 58 9.49 9.79 2.38
CA SER A 58 10.20 11.05 2.14
C SER A 58 11.36 11.23 3.11
N GLU A 59 12.25 12.17 2.80
CA GLU A 59 13.24 12.63 3.75
C GLU A 59 12.56 13.18 5.02
N GLY A 60 13.00 12.70 6.18
CA GLY A 60 12.44 13.10 7.47
C GLY A 60 11.14 12.36 7.85
N PHE A 61 10.78 11.29 7.12
CA PHE A 61 9.64 10.44 7.45
C PHE A 61 9.65 10.00 8.91
N GLN A 62 8.48 10.08 9.55
CA GLN A 62 8.26 9.67 10.92
C GLN A 62 6.88 9.02 11.07
N VAL A 63 6.78 8.13 12.05
CA VAL A 63 5.51 7.56 12.50
C VAL A 63 5.27 7.96 13.94
N HIS A 64 4.11 8.49 14.23
CA HIS A 64 3.71 8.94 15.55
C HIS A 64 2.46 8.19 16.02
N THR A 65 2.32 8.02 17.35
CA THR A 65 1.10 7.51 17.94
C THR A 65 0.33 8.65 18.65
N ALA A 66 -0.99 8.49 18.77
CA ALA A 66 -1.85 9.45 19.45
C ALA A 66 -1.50 9.60 20.95
N SER A 67 -1.08 8.51 21.60
CA SER A 67 -0.59 8.56 22.99
C SER A 67 0.76 9.24 23.13
N GLY A 68 1.53 9.36 22.03
CA GLY A 68 2.90 9.87 22.04
C GLY A 68 3.93 8.94 22.70
N GLN A 69 3.56 7.67 22.95
CA GLN A 69 4.44 6.71 23.64
C GLN A 69 5.48 6.08 22.71
N GLU A 70 5.15 5.93 21.43
CA GLU A 70 6.00 5.29 20.44
C GLU A 70 6.22 6.18 19.23
N THR A 71 7.40 6.08 18.64
CA THR A 71 7.75 6.76 17.38
C THR A 71 8.70 5.89 16.58
N ILE A 72 8.47 5.80 15.27
CA ILE A 72 9.39 5.15 14.33
C ILE A 72 9.97 6.22 13.42
N THR A 73 11.28 6.17 13.19
CA THR A 73 11.99 7.09 12.28
C THR A 73 12.64 6.30 11.15
N GLY A 74 12.40 6.73 9.92
CA GLY A 74 12.91 6.08 8.71
C GLY A 74 12.10 4.87 8.25
N PRO A 75 12.41 4.34 7.06
CA PRO A 75 11.69 3.23 6.45
C PRO A 75 11.87 1.93 7.25
N THR A 76 10.80 1.12 7.34
CA THR A 76 10.78 -0.14 8.08
C THR A 76 10.97 -1.37 7.20
N GLY A 77 11.13 -1.19 5.88
CA GLY A 77 11.24 -2.27 4.91
C GLY A 77 12.04 -1.89 3.67
N LEU A 78 12.17 -2.84 2.76
CA LEU A 78 12.71 -2.63 1.42
C LEU A 78 11.58 -2.74 0.40
N PHE A 79 11.57 -1.82 -0.55
CA PHE A 79 10.54 -1.74 -1.57
C PHE A 79 11.18 -1.81 -2.95
N TYR A 80 10.63 -2.66 -3.79
CA TYR A 80 11.10 -2.89 -5.14
C TYR A 80 9.97 -2.74 -6.14
N THR A 81 10.28 -2.21 -7.30
CA THR A 81 9.38 -2.14 -8.44
C THR A 81 10.08 -2.54 -9.72
N GLY A 82 9.33 -3.03 -10.67
CA GLY A 82 9.87 -3.43 -11.97
C GLY A 82 8.83 -4.13 -12.83
N MET A 83 9.26 -5.12 -13.57
CA MET A 83 8.44 -5.78 -14.57
C MET A 83 8.69 -7.29 -14.63
N VAL A 84 7.83 -7.98 -15.33
CA VAL A 84 8.07 -9.36 -15.78
C VAL A 84 9.11 -9.34 -16.90
N GLU A 85 10.11 -10.23 -16.81
CA GLU A 85 11.13 -10.37 -17.83
C GLU A 85 10.50 -10.53 -19.23
N GLY A 86 10.90 -9.66 -20.15
CA GLY A 86 10.40 -9.65 -21.52
C GLY A 86 9.01 -9.04 -21.73
N ASP A 87 8.33 -8.56 -20.70
CA ASP A 87 7.05 -7.85 -20.84
C ASP A 87 7.13 -6.41 -20.29
N PRO A 88 7.47 -5.42 -21.15
CA PRO A 88 7.59 -4.02 -20.73
C PRO A 88 6.24 -3.36 -20.38
N ASN A 89 5.11 -4.02 -20.60
CA ASN A 89 3.79 -3.52 -20.22
C ASN A 89 3.28 -4.12 -18.90
N SER A 90 4.08 -4.98 -18.27
CA SER A 90 3.79 -5.48 -16.94
C SER A 90 4.32 -4.54 -15.87
N ILE A 91 3.81 -4.71 -14.67
CA ILE A 91 4.26 -4.02 -13.48
C ILE A 91 4.40 -5.02 -12.34
N ALA A 92 5.42 -4.86 -11.53
CA ALA A 92 5.58 -5.65 -10.33
C ALA A 92 6.03 -4.77 -9.17
N THR A 93 5.47 -5.03 -7.98
CA THR A 93 5.91 -4.43 -6.71
C THR A 93 6.23 -5.54 -5.73
N LEU A 94 7.27 -5.35 -4.95
CA LEU A 94 7.65 -6.23 -3.85
C LEU A 94 7.98 -5.37 -2.64
N SER A 95 7.32 -5.66 -1.52
CA SER A 95 7.58 -5.07 -0.22
C SER A 95 8.10 -6.15 0.74
N LEU A 96 9.25 -5.89 1.36
CA LEU A 96 9.91 -6.79 2.30
C LEU A 96 9.97 -6.14 3.68
N PHE A 97 9.36 -6.79 4.69
CA PHE A 97 9.29 -6.29 6.07
C PHE A 97 9.70 -7.38 7.05
N GLY A 98 10.81 -7.21 7.76
CA GLY A 98 11.23 -8.19 8.75
C GLY A 98 11.21 -9.62 8.19
N ASN A 99 10.21 -10.42 8.57
CA ASN A 99 10.02 -11.79 8.10
C ASN A 99 8.81 -11.97 7.18
N GLN A 100 8.33 -10.90 6.58
CA GLN A 100 7.17 -10.92 5.69
C GLN A 100 7.49 -10.27 4.35
N LEU A 101 6.81 -10.74 3.32
CA LEU A 101 6.80 -10.08 2.02
C LEU A 101 5.36 -9.95 1.50
N ARG A 102 5.17 -8.95 0.68
CA ARG A 102 3.96 -8.72 -0.10
C ARG A 102 4.35 -8.39 -1.53
N MET A 103 3.59 -8.86 -2.51
CA MET A 103 3.90 -8.63 -3.90
C MET A 103 2.64 -8.54 -4.74
N ILE A 104 2.65 -7.63 -5.70
CA ILE A 104 1.66 -7.56 -6.77
C ILE A 104 2.39 -7.65 -8.11
N ILE A 105 1.86 -8.45 -9.02
CA ILE A 105 2.36 -8.57 -10.40
C ILE A 105 1.16 -8.38 -11.32
N GLY A 106 1.15 -7.29 -12.08
CA GLY A 106 0.11 -6.99 -13.06
C GLY A 106 0.64 -7.06 -14.49
N ASP A 107 -0.11 -7.71 -15.36
CA ASP A 107 0.04 -7.62 -16.80
C ASP A 107 -1.30 -7.30 -17.46
N ARG A 108 -1.37 -7.29 -18.78
CA ARG A 108 -2.64 -7.03 -19.50
C ARG A 108 -3.70 -8.11 -19.27
N ALA A 109 -3.31 -9.26 -18.81
CA ALA A 109 -4.15 -10.45 -18.72
C ALA A 109 -4.50 -10.81 -17.27
N SER A 110 -3.67 -10.48 -16.27
CA SER A 110 -3.78 -10.96 -14.90
C SER A 110 -3.22 -9.97 -13.89
N THR A 111 -3.76 -9.99 -12.69
CA THR A 111 -3.14 -9.39 -11.51
C THR A 111 -2.93 -10.49 -10.47
N TYR A 112 -1.67 -10.82 -10.20
CA TYR A 112 -1.31 -11.77 -9.15
C TYR A 112 -1.00 -11.03 -7.87
N VAL A 113 -1.56 -11.50 -6.77
CA VAL A 113 -1.32 -10.98 -5.42
C VAL A 113 -0.68 -12.07 -4.58
N LEU A 114 0.43 -11.75 -3.94
CA LEU A 114 1.10 -12.61 -2.97
C LEU A 114 1.08 -11.98 -1.59
N GLY A 115 0.55 -12.72 -0.63
CA GLY A 115 0.50 -12.32 0.76
C GLY A 115 0.68 -13.49 1.71
N LYS A 116 1.04 -13.19 2.98
CA LYS A 116 1.17 -14.19 4.03
C LYS A 116 -0.20 -14.60 4.54
N MET A 117 -0.42 -15.89 4.75
CA MET A 117 -1.62 -16.39 5.39
C MET A 117 -1.71 -15.89 6.84
N GLN A 118 -2.92 -15.55 7.27
CA GLN A 118 -3.17 -15.08 8.66
C GLN A 118 -3.39 -16.24 9.65
N ASP A 119 -2.99 -17.44 9.26
CA ASP A 119 -3.00 -18.63 10.10
C ASP A 119 -1.61 -18.93 10.66
N ASP A 120 -1.52 -19.98 11.50
CA ASP A 120 -0.26 -20.38 12.12
C ASP A 120 0.66 -21.17 11.17
N SER A 121 0.29 -21.36 9.88
CA SER A 121 1.08 -22.14 8.93
C SER A 121 2.38 -21.45 8.52
N GLY A 122 2.39 -20.10 8.55
CA GLY A 122 3.49 -19.31 8.04
C GLY A 122 3.61 -19.30 6.50
N GLN A 123 2.66 -19.95 5.82
CA GLN A 123 2.63 -20.06 4.36
C GLN A 123 2.21 -18.75 3.70
N TYR A 124 2.55 -18.64 2.44
CA TYR A 124 2.10 -17.55 1.56
C TYR A 124 1.13 -18.08 0.53
N VAL A 125 0.19 -17.25 0.13
CA VAL A 125 -0.74 -17.53 -0.95
C VAL A 125 -0.50 -16.57 -2.10
N LEU A 126 -0.31 -17.12 -3.30
CA LEU A 126 -0.33 -16.38 -4.56
C LEU A 126 -1.64 -16.70 -5.29
N PHE A 127 -2.36 -15.70 -5.71
CA PHE A 127 -3.59 -15.88 -6.48
C PHE A 127 -3.76 -14.82 -7.56
N ASP A 128 -4.53 -15.14 -8.58
CA ASP A 128 -5.00 -14.19 -9.59
C ASP A 128 -6.27 -13.51 -9.06
N GLU A 129 -6.26 -12.19 -8.93
CA GLU A 129 -7.37 -11.39 -8.42
C GLU A 129 -8.70 -11.67 -9.14
N ARG A 130 -8.66 -11.94 -10.44
CA ARG A 130 -9.85 -12.31 -11.23
C ARG A 130 -10.46 -13.66 -10.85
N LYS A 131 -9.77 -14.45 -10.03
CA LYS A 131 -10.22 -15.74 -9.52
C LYS A 131 -10.82 -15.66 -8.11
N LEU A 132 -11.00 -14.46 -7.57
CA LEU A 132 -11.74 -14.24 -6.34
C LEU A 132 -13.19 -14.69 -6.52
N LEU A 133 -13.69 -15.44 -5.55
CA LEU A 133 -15.05 -16.02 -5.56
C LEU A 133 -16.08 -15.13 -4.85
N ARG A 134 -15.64 -14.12 -4.13
CA ARG A 134 -16.53 -13.14 -3.51
C ARG A 134 -16.58 -11.90 -4.39
N GLU A 135 -17.79 -11.41 -4.61
CA GLU A 135 -17.99 -10.07 -5.15
C GLU A 135 -17.39 -9.08 -4.14
N GLU A 136 -16.54 -8.21 -4.63
CA GLU A 136 -16.13 -7.05 -3.85
C GLU A 136 -17.39 -6.26 -3.46
N ALA A 137 -17.43 -5.76 -2.23
CA ALA A 137 -18.48 -4.84 -1.83
C ALA A 137 -18.51 -3.68 -2.84
N SER A 138 -19.70 -3.35 -3.34
CA SER A 138 -19.85 -2.26 -4.29
C SER A 138 -19.31 -0.98 -3.64
N TRP A 139 -18.21 -0.48 -4.18
CA TRP A 139 -17.63 0.78 -3.75
C TRP A 139 -18.44 1.92 -4.37
N ASP A 140 -19.06 2.75 -3.56
CA ASP A 140 -19.64 4.00 -4.00
C ASP A 140 -18.74 5.16 -3.55
N CYS A 141 -18.22 5.90 -4.51
CA CYS A 141 -17.46 7.10 -4.21
C CYS A 141 -18.46 8.24 -3.95
N HIS A 142 -18.73 8.54 -2.68
CA HIS A 142 -19.62 9.63 -2.28
C HIS A 142 -19.07 11.03 -2.58
N THR A 143 -17.99 11.13 -3.37
CA THR A 143 -17.46 12.41 -3.82
C THR A 143 -18.47 13.09 -4.73
N VAL A 144 -19.08 14.17 -4.24
CA VAL A 144 -19.94 15.01 -5.06
C VAL A 144 -19.04 15.82 -6.00
N ASP A 145 -19.17 15.58 -7.31
CA ASP A 145 -18.51 16.40 -8.32
C ASP A 145 -19.03 17.84 -8.20
N THR A 146 -18.33 18.67 -7.44
CA THR A 146 -18.55 20.10 -7.51
C THR A 146 -18.09 20.57 -8.88
N PRO A 147 -18.93 21.27 -9.66
CA PRO A 147 -18.52 21.85 -10.93
C PRO A 147 -17.21 22.61 -10.71
N LEU A 148 -16.15 22.22 -11.40
CA LEU A 148 -14.92 22.99 -11.37
C LEU A 148 -15.27 24.45 -11.67
N PRO A 149 -14.79 25.42 -10.88
CA PRO A 149 -14.95 26.81 -11.24
C PRO A 149 -14.45 27.00 -12.66
N PRO A 150 -15.15 27.80 -13.50
CA PRO A 150 -14.74 28.02 -14.88
C PRO A 150 -13.25 28.35 -14.84
N ALA A 151 -12.47 27.63 -15.68
CA ALA A 151 -11.03 27.78 -15.73
C ALA A 151 -10.72 29.28 -15.87
N THR A 152 -10.42 29.94 -14.77
CA THR A 152 -9.83 31.27 -14.80
C THR A 152 -8.59 31.13 -15.65
N GLU A 153 -8.45 31.98 -16.65
CA GLU A 153 -7.34 31.95 -17.61
C GLU A 153 -6.06 31.56 -16.89
N LYS A 154 -5.40 30.50 -17.40
CA LYS A 154 -4.11 30.09 -16.85
C LYS A 154 -3.27 31.35 -16.69
N PRO A 155 -2.72 31.62 -15.53
CA PRO A 155 -1.81 32.75 -15.40
C PRO A 155 -0.76 32.57 -16.49
N LYS A 156 -0.61 33.56 -17.37
CA LYS A 156 0.45 33.60 -18.37
C LYS A 156 1.77 33.78 -17.61
N THR A 157 2.20 32.75 -16.94
CA THR A 157 3.57 32.66 -16.46
C THR A 157 4.41 32.35 -17.69
N SER A 158 4.99 33.39 -18.27
CA SER A 158 6.12 33.32 -19.16
C SER A 158 7.38 32.87 -18.39
N ASP A 159 7.30 31.78 -17.72
CA ASP A 159 8.47 31.06 -17.23
C ASP A 159 8.28 29.61 -17.70
N ASN A 160 8.91 29.32 -18.84
CA ASN A 160 9.36 27.98 -19.19
C ASN A 160 10.41 27.51 -18.18
N ARG A 161 10.08 27.50 -16.90
CA ARG A 161 10.68 26.57 -15.97
C ARG A 161 10.02 25.24 -16.27
N MET A 162 10.59 24.50 -17.24
CA MET A 162 10.60 23.07 -17.12
C MET A 162 10.89 22.78 -15.65
N MET A 163 9.97 22.14 -14.95
CA MET A 163 10.25 21.52 -13.67
C MET A 163 11.28 20.42 -13.93
N GLU A 164 12.56 20.80 -14.05
CA GLU A 164 13.70 19.93 -13.77
C GLU A 164 13.64 19.65 -12.26
N GLY A 165 12.98 18.58 -11.89
CA GLY A 165 12.63 18.18 -10.56
C GLY A 165 11.11 18.19 -10.43
N GLY A 166 10.44 17.21 -11.04
CA GLY A 166 9.01 16.98 -10.83
C GLY A 166 8.75 16.92 -9.33
N GLY A 167 7.95 17.86 -8.80
CA GLY A 167 7.59 17.90 -7.40
C GLY A 167 7.00 16.53 -7.01
N CYS A 168 7.46 15.96 -5.91
CA CYS A 168 6.90 14.74 -5.34
C CYS A 168 5.71 15.15 -4.46
N VAL A 169 4.57 14.51 -4.65
CA VAL A 169 3.38 14.71 -3.79
C VAL A 169 3.62 14.00 -2.48
N LYS A 170 3.63 14.74 -1.39
CA LYS A 170 3.79 14.20 -0.05
C LYS A 170 2.44 13.79 0.54
N VAL A 171 2.35 12.53 0.95
CA VAL A 171 1.13 11.97 1.52
C VAL A 171 1.31 11.77 3.03
N TYR A 172 0.45 12.43 3.79
CA TYR A 172 0.23 12.14 5.20
C TYR A 172 -0.81 11.02 5.31
N VAL A 173 -0.54 10.00 6.11
CA VAL A 173 -1.46 8.88 6.33
C VAL A 173 -1.83 8.80 7.79
N GLU A 174 -3.11 8.69 8.07
CA GLU A 174 -3.64 8.46 9.42
C GLU A 174 -4.41 7.15 9.46
N THR A 175 -4.38 6.45 10.58
CA THR A 175 -5.14 5.20 10.76
C THR A 175 -6.01 5.29 12.00
N GLU A 176 -7.20 4.74 11.93
CA GLU A 176 -8.08 4.56 13.07
C GLU A 176 -7.52 3.55 14.09
N PHE A 177 -8.08 3.55 15.29
CA PHE A 177 -7.73 2.63 16.38
C PHE A 177 -8.01 1.17 16.01
N GLN A 178 -9.06 0.92 15.20
CA GLN A 178 -9.37 -0.44 14.74
C GLN A 178 -8.21 -1.03 13.94
N VAL A 179 -7.57 -0.26 13.07
CA VAL A 179 -6.40 -0.72 12.31
C VAL A 179 -5.25 -1.13 13.24
N TYR A 180 -5.02 -0.36 14.31
CA TYR A 180 -4.01 -0.70 15.30
C TYR A 180 -4.32 -2.00 16.03
N THR A 181 -5.58 -2.21 16.44
CA THR A 181 -6.01 -3.44 17.13
C THR A 181 -5.96 -4.66 16.21
N ASP A 182 -6.32 -4.54 14.94
CA ASP A 182 -6.26 -5.61 13.94
C ASP A 182 -4.83 -6.05 13.63
N HIS A 183 -3.86 -5.16 13.86
CA HIS A 183 -2.44 -5.46 13.74
C HIS A 183 -1.77 -5.79 15.09
N SER A 184 -2.54 -6.40 16.01
CA SER A 184 -2.07 -6.92 17.30
C SER A 184 -1.48 -5.84 18.21
N ASN A 185 -1.97 -4.61 18.12
CA ASN A 185 -1.48 -3.46 18.89
C ASN A 185 0.03 -3.22 18.69
N SER A 186 0.51 -3.36 17.47
CA SER A 186 1.91 -3.17 17.10
C SER A 186 2.09 -2.02 16.13
N LEU A 187 2.72 -0.94 16.57
CA LEU A 187 3.04 0.21 15.73
C LEU A 187 3.84 -0.22 14.48
N LEU A 188 4.82 -1.12 14.67
CA LEU A 188 5.61 -1.63 13.55
C LEU A 188 4.76 -2.40 12.53
N ALA A 189 3.80 -3.22 13.00
CA ALA A 189 2.95 -3.99 12.10
C ALA A 189 2.02 -3.07 11.28
N VAL A 190 1.41 -2.06 11.93
CA VAL A 190 0.62 -1.03 11.24
C VAL A 190 1.48 -0.26 10.23
N THR A 191 2.67 0.20 10.65
CA THR A 191 3.58 0.91 9.74
C THR A 191 3.92 0.09 8.50
N ASN A 192 4.26 -1.18 8.67
CA ASN A 192 4.56 -2.09 7.56
C ASN A 192 3.36 -2.29 6.64
N TYR A 193 2.17 -2.43 7.21
CA TYR A 193 0.92 -2.56 6.45
C TYR A 193 0.69 -1.33 5.57
N ILE A 194 0.74 -0.13 6.16
CA ILE A 194 0.56 1.14 5.44
C ILE A 194 1.63 1.33 4.36
N MET A 195 2.90 1.12 4.71
CA MET A 195 4.00 1.30 3.76
C MET A 195 3.90 0.32 2.58
N GLY A 196 3.35 -0.89 2.81
CA GLY A 196 3.08 -1.85 1.73
C GLY A 196 2.01 -1.35 0.77
N ILE A 197 0.87 -0.86 1.28
CA ILE A 197 -0.21 -0.29 0.46
C ILE A 197 0.30 0.94 -0.31
N MET A 198 1.01 1.82 0.37
CA MET A 198 1.53 3.05 -0.24
C MET A 198 2.58 2.74 -1.32
N ALA A 199 3.41 1.72 -1.15
CA ALA A 199 4.34 1.28 -2.18
C ALA A 199 3.62 0.89 -3.48
N GLU A 200 2.52 0.13 -3.37
CA GLU A 200 1.70 -0.28 -4.51
C GLU A 200 1.02 0.94 -5.17
N SER A 201 0.44 1.83 -4.35
CA SER A 201 -0.22 3.05 -4.82
C SER A 201 0.76 4.00 -5.54
N ILE A 202 1.95 4.23 -4.98
CA ILE A 202 3.00 5.07 -5.56
C ILE A 202 3.34 4.58 -6.97
N ILE A 203 3.46 3.28 -7.17
CA ILE A 203 3.79 2.73 -8.48
C ILE A 203 2.63 2.88 -9.46
N ALA A 204 1.38 2.71 -9.01
CA ALA A 204 0.21 2.97 -9.84
C ALA A 204 0.16 4.43 -10.33
N TYR A 205 0.40 5.40 -9.45
CA TYR A 205 0.44 6.82 -9.80
C TYR A 205 1.65 7.18 -10.66
N ARG A 206 2.79 6.53 -10.47
CA ARG A 206 3.98 6.74 -11.30
C ARG A 206 3.72 6.40 -12.78
N ASN A 207 2.84 5.45 -13.06
CA ASN A 207 2.43 5.11 -14.44
C ASN A 207 1.70 6.25 -15.16
N ILE A 208 1.15 7.21 -14.44
CA ILE A 208 0.53 8.43 -14.96
C ILE A 208 1.39 9.67 -14.68
N GLU A 209 2.71 9.46 -14.49
CA GLU A 209 3.72 10.50 -14.27
C GLU A 209 3.53 11.34 -12.99
N VAL A 210 2.81 10.81 -11.99
CA VAL A 210 2.69 11.42 -10.65
C VAL A 210 3.64 10.73 -9.69
N ASN A 211 4.62 11.46 -9.20
CA ASN A 211 5.52 10.97 -8.16
C ASN A 211 4.92 11.26 -6.78
N MET A 212 4.91 10.25 -5.93
CA MET A 212 4.39 10.35 -4.56
C MET A 212 5.40 9.76 -3.57
N GLU A 213 5.35 10.22 -2.34
CA GLU A 213 6.10 9.69 -1.20
C GLU A 213 5.30 9.88 0.08
N VAL A 214 5.49 8.99 1.06
CA VAL A 214 4.85 9.11 2.38
C VAL A 214 5.69 10.04 3.26
N SER A 215 5.08 11.10 3.74
CA SER A 215 5.76 12.08 4.61
C SER A 215 5.66 11.77 6.08
N GLU A 216 4.51 11.23 6.51
CA GLU A 216 4.24 10.91 7.90
C GLU A 216 3.12 9.88 8.00
N ILE A 217 3.19 9.03 9.02
CA ILE A 217 2.08 8.17 9.44
C ILE A 217 1.71 8.52 10.88
N PHE A 218 0.42 8.73 11.11
CA PHE A 218 -0.13 8.94 12.46
C PHE A 218 -1.07 7.78 12.80
N VAL A 219 -0.83 7.13 13.93
CA VAL A 219 -1.57 5.93 14.35
C VAL A 219 -2.33 6.21 15.64
N TRP A 220 -3.63 6.01 15.61
CA TRP A 220 -4.43 5.98 16.83
C TRP A 220 -4.17 4.66 17.57
N ASP A 221 -3.32 4.70 18.59
CA ASP A 221 -3.03 3.60 19.53
C ASP A 221 -3.94 3.62 20.77
N VAL A 222 -4.86 4.59 20.81
CA VAL A 222 -5.97 4.77 21.73
C VAL A 222 -7.23 5.07 20.93
N ALA A 223 -8.41 5.03 21.54
CA ALA A 223 -9.67 5.33 20.86
C ALA A 223 -9.55 6.66 20.08
N ASP A 224 -9.82 6.59 18.79
CA ASP A 224 -9.83 7.74 17.90
C ASP A 224 -11.12 8.57 18.07
N PRO A 225 -11.19 9.77 17.50
CA PRO A 225 -12.35 10.66 17.63
C PRO A 225 -13.40 10.46 16.53
N TYR A 226 -13.22 9.47 15.64
CA TYR A 226 -14.07 9.28 14.47
C TYR A 226 -15.30 8.46 14.84
N SER A 227 -16.37 8.67 14.08
CA SER A 227 -17.62 7.91 14.24
C SER A 227 -17.43 6.48 13.74
N ASP A 228 -18.08 5.50 14.40
CA ASP A 228 -18.08 4.11 13.93
C ASP A 228 -18.77 4.00 12.57
N GLU A 229 -18.14 3.31 11.62
CA GLU A 229 -18.60 3.15 10.24
C GLU A 229 -19.69 2.07 10.05
N ASP A 230 -20.36 1.64 11.09
CA ASP A 230 -21.39 0.59 11.00
C ASP A 230 -22.63 0.96 10.14
N ASP A 231 -22.68 2.19 9.60
CA ASP A 231 -23.77 2.70 8.78
C ASP A 231 -23.25 3.00 7.34
N GLU A 232 -23.97 2.53 6.32
CA GLU A 232 -23.62 2.73 4.89
C GLU A 232 -23.46 4.22 4.50
N ASP A 233 -24.01 5.14 5.28
CA ASP A 233 -23.88 6.59 5.12
C ASP A 233 -22.68 7.21 5.90
N ALA A 234 -21.95 6.41 6.69
CA ALA A 234 -20.95 6.91 7.63
C ALA A 234 -19.64 7.40 6.96
N THR A 235 -19.26 6.83 5.81
CA THR A 235 -18.00 7.17 5.12
C THR A 235 -17.85 8.68 4.85
N GLY A 236 -18.94 9.35 4.48
CA GLY A 236 -18.95 10.81 4.29
C GLY A 236 -18.77 11.58 5.60
N ALA A 237 -19.37 11.09 6.69
CA ALA A 237 -19.28 11.73 8.01
C ALA A 237 -17.86 11.61 8.56
N VAL A 238 -17.24 10.44 8.48
CA VAL A 238 -15.86 10.18 8.90
C VAL A 238 -14.87 11.06 8.13
N LEU A 239 -15.07 11.23 6.82
CA LEU A 239 -14.24 12.13 6.02
C LEU A 239 -14.36 13.59 6.49
N ASP A 240 -15.57 14.08 6.79
CA ASP A 240 -15.79 15.43 7.31
C ASP A 240 -15.15 15.62 8.69
N GLU A 241 -15.23 14.62 9.56
CA GLU A 241 -14.57 14.59 10.87
C GLU A 241 -13.04 14.63 10.72
N PHE A 242 -12.49 13.81 9.82
CA PHE A 242 -11.05 13.81 9.53
C PHE A 242 -10.57 15.17 9.04
N ILE A 243 -11.28 15.79 8.10
CA ILE A 243 -10.97 17.15 7.59
C ILE A 243 -10.98 18.16 8.74
N ALA A 244 -11.97 18.07 9.64
CA ALA A 244 -12.08 18.98 10.78
C ALA A 244 -10.96 18.77 11.80
N MET A 245 -10.54 17.54 12.04
CA MET A 245 -9.47 17.18 12.99
C MET A 245 -8.07 17.49 12.46
N ARG A 246 -7.88 17.48 11.15
CA ARG A 246 -6.57 17.68 10.48
C ARG A 246 -6.56 18.88 9.54
N PRO A 247 -6.79 20.10 10.07
CA PRO A 247 -6.73 21.32 9.26
C PRO A 247 -5.30 21.63 8.77
N ALA A 248 -4.29 20.97 9.36
CA ALA A 248 -2.89 21.06 8.97
C ALA A 248 -2.20 19.71 9.24
N PHE A 249 -1.40 19.27 8.29
CA PHE A 249 -0.63 18.02 8.33
C PHE A 249 0.68 18.18 7.56
N ASN A 250 1.59 17.25 7.73
CA ASN A 250 2.88 17.24 7.04
C ASN A 250 2.75 16.59 5.67
N GLY A 251 2.22 17.28 4.68
CA GLY A 251 2.05 16.76 3.33
C GLY A 251 1.22 17.66 2.43
N ASP A 252 1.05 17.22 1.19
CA ASP A 252 0.19 17.85 0.18
C ASP A 252 -1.21 17.23 0.17
N LEU A 253 -1.29 15.93 0.50
CA LEU A 253 -2.52 15.15 0.62
C LEU A 253 -2.54 14.44 1.97
N ALA A 254 -3.74 14.30 2.53
CA ALA A 254 -4.00 13.49 3.72
C ALA A 254 -4.92 12.32 3.37
N HIS A 255 -4.62 11.16 3.93
CA HIS A 255 -5.38 9.93 3.72
C HIS A 255 -5.68 9.27 5.06
N LEU A 256 -6.96 8.99 5.34
CA LEU A 256 -7.39 8.21 6.50
C LEU A 256 -7.62 6.76 6.05
N ILE A 257 -7.11 5.81 6.83
CA ILE A 257 -7.34 4.36 6.66
C ILE A 257 -8.19 3.89 7.83
N THR A 258 -9.32 3.34 7.51
CA THR A 258 -10.34 2.81 8.40
C THR A 258 -10.36 1.29 8.36
#